data_3f3f9e9a1d1f0453f33dde2763fd5489
#
_entry.id   3f3f9e9a1d1f0453f33dde2763fd5489
#
_cell.length_a   1.000
_cell.length_b   1.000
_cell.length_c   1.000
_cell.angle_alpha   90.00
_cell.angle_beta   90.00
_cell.angle_gamma   90.00
#
_symmetry.space_group_name_H-M   'P 1'
#
loop_
_entity.id
_entity.type
_entity.pdbx_description
1 polymer ?
#
loop_
_entity_poly.entity_id
_entity_poly.type
_entity_poly.pdbx_seq_one_letter_code
_entity_poly.pdbx_strand_id
1 'polypeptide(L)'
;MALIDLQNISISLPVYNSRGRGLKHEILRRTIGSNLQHPKDQNITIVRALSDVTLRIKDGDRVGVVGRNGAGKTTLLRVLSRIYPPTAGKIQVVGTVSSMTDLSVGMGPETTGYENIVMRGIMLGLTHRQAAALIPDVEAFTELGEYLELPIRTYSAGMMLRLSFAISTAVRPDIIILDEMISVGDAAFVTKARARITNLIQNASILVLATHDDNLLQEFCQTAIWINYGRVASMGDTETVLAHYHSEIGNT
;
A
#
# COMPACT_ATOMS: atom_id res chain seq x y z
N MET A 1 -17.90 12.30 -2.38
CA MET A 1 -18.32 10.89 -2.26
C MET A 1 -17.24 10.03 -2.88
N ALA A 2 -16.52 9.28 -2.06
CA ALA A 2 -15.43 8.43 -2.52
C ALA A 2 -15.94 7.06 -3.01
N LEU A 3 -15.27 6.46 -3.99
CA LEU A 3 -15.65 5.17 -4.57
C LEU A 3 -14.43 4.46 -5.13
N ILE A 4 -14.34 3.16 -4.90
CA ILE A 4 -13.47 2.23 -5.63
C ILE A 4 -14.36 1.13 -6.22
N ASP A 5 -14.32 0.96 -7.55
CA ASP A 5 -15.07 -0.07 -8.26
C ASP A 5 -14.12 -0.85 -9.17
N LEU A 6 -13.96 -2.13 -8.90
CA LEU A 6 -13.14 -3.08 -9.67
C LEU A 6 -14.07 -4.08 -10.35
N GLN A 7 -13.92 -4.27 -11.66
CA GLN A 7 -14.70 -5.19 -12.48
C GLN A 7 -13.78 -6.15 -13.22
N ASN A 8 -13.70 -7.40 -12.76
CA ASN A 8 -12.92 -8.51 -13.34
C ASN A 8 -11.45 -8.13 -13.56
N ILE A 9 -10.84 -7.49 -12.54
CA ILE A 9 -9.44 -7.05 -12.60
C ILE A 9 -8.50 -8.25 -12.59
N SER A 10 -7.60 -8.27 -13.56
CA SER A 10 -6.48 -9.20 -13.61
C SER A 10 -5.16 -8.43 -13.78
N ILE A 11 -4.11 -8.90 -13.09
CA ILE A 11 -2.74 -8.38 -13.19
C ILE A 11 -1.79 -9.51 -13.54
N SER A 12 -1.13 -9.38 -14.66
CA SER A 12 -0.08 -10.30 -15.13
C SER A 12 1.25 -9.57 -15.23
N LEU A 13 2.24 -9.99 -14.47
CA LEU A 13 3.57 -9.37 -14.38
C LEU A 13 4.61 -10.23 -15.13
N PRO A 14 5.30 -9.71 -16.15
CA PRO A 14 6.37 -10.43 -16.81
C PRO A 14 7.64 -10.44 -15.94
N VAL A 15 8.22 -11.63 -15.75
CA VAL A 15 9.52 -11.82 -15.12
C VAL A 15 10.51 -12.24 -16.20
N TYR A 16 11.44 -11.37 -16.51
CA TYR A 16 12.47 -11.60 -17.52
C TYR A 16 13.64 -12.42 -16.95
N ASN A 17 14.32 -13.20 -17.82
CA ASN A 17 15.51 -13.99 -17.48
C ASN A 17 15.28 -15.07 -16.40
N SER A 18 14.09 -15.67 -16.34
CA SER A 18 13.78 -16.73 -15.38
C SER A 18 14.45 -18.09 -15.66
N ARG A 19 15.10 -18.28 -16.84
CA ARG A 19 15.73 -19.53 -17.26
C ARG A 19 17.11 -19.84 -16.67
N GLY A 20 17.59 -19.02 -15.74
CA GLY A 20 18.91 -19.24 -15.15
C GLY A 20 18.86 -19.67 -13.68
N ARG A 21 18.80 -20.98 -13.38
CA ARG A 21 19.05 -21.66 -12.08
C ARG A 21 17.81 -22.31 -11.46
N GLY A 22 17.78 -23.64 -11.56
CA GLY A 22 16.70 -24.52 -11.12
C GLY A 22 16.21 -24.41 -9.67
N LEU A 23 17.02 -23.88 -8.72
CA LEU A 23 16.59 -23.69 -7.33
C LEU A 23 15.62 -22.51 -7.15
N LYS A 24 15.81 -21.41 -7.88
CA LYS A 24 14.90 -20.26 -7.81
C LYS A 24 13.51 -20.58 -8.38
N HIS A 25 13.45 -21.46 -9.37
CA HIS A 25 12.20 -21.88 -10.00
C HIS A 25 11.36 -22.76 -9.07
N GLU A 26 12.01 -23.61 -8.28
CA GLU A 26 11.35 -24.49 -7.31
C GLU A 26 10.80 -23.71 -6.11
N ILE A 27 11.53 -22.71 -5.64
CA ILE A 27 11.10 -21.79 -4.57
C ILE A 27 9.93 -20.91 -5.05
N LEU A 28 10.01 -20.34 -6.27
CA LEU A 28 8.90 -19.56 -6.85
C LEU A 28 7.64 -20.43 -7.02
N ARG A 29 7.77 -21.68 -7.45
CA ARG A 29 6.64 -22.60 -7.60
C ARG A 29 5.95 -22.94 -6.28
N ARG A 30 6.71 -23.09 -5.19
CA ARG A 30 6.16 -23.35 -3.85
C ARG A 30 5.49 -22.12 -3.21
N THR A 31 5.96 -20.90 -3.57
CA THR A 31 5.47 -19.65 -2.95
C THR A 31 4.29 -19.03 -3.72
N ILE A 32 4.22 -19.22 -5.06
CA ILE A 32 3.24 -18.53 -5.93
C ILE A 32 2.19 -19.50 -6.51
N GLY A 33 2.34 -20.79 -6.29
CA GLY A 33 1.35 -21.81 -6.73
C GLY A 33 1.19 -21.91 -8.26
N SER A 34 -0.02 -22.26 -8.73
CA SER A 34 -0.33 -22.54 -10.15
C SER A 34 -0.45 -21.30 -11.05
N ASN A 35 -0.13 -20.10 -10.55
CA ASN A 35 -0.29 -18.83 -11.27
C ASN A 35 0.84 -18.51 -12.26
N LEU A 36 1.74 -19.48 -12.58
CA LEU A 36 2.83 -19.30 -13.53
C LEU A 36 2.42 -19.76 -14.93
N GLN A 37 2.54 -18.87 -15.92
CA GLN A 37 2.36 -19.21 -17.34
C GLN A 37 3.71 -19.06 -18.07
N HIS A 38 4.06 -20.05 -18.87
CA HIS A 38 5.26 -20.04 -19.72
C HIS A 38 4.83 -19.96 -21.20
N PRO A 39 4.97 -18.80 -21.83
CA PRO A 39 4.80 -18.71 -23.30
C PRO A 39 5.87 -19.58 -23.97
N LYS A 40 5.47 -20.36 -25.00
CA LYS A 40 6.31 -21.42 -25.60
C LYS A 40 7.66 -20.97 -26.18
N ASP A 41 7.89 -19.66 -26.39
CA ASP A 41 9.04 -19.14 -27.14
C ASP A 41 9.86 -18.01 -26.51
N GLN A 42 9.65 -17.69 -25.21
CA GLN A 42 10.36 -16.53 -24.62
C GLN A 42 10.95 -16.88 -23.24
N ASN A 43 12.14 -16.30 -22.94
CA ASN A 43 12.76 -16.32 -21.61
C ASN A 43 11.96 -15.48 -20.56
N ILE A 44 10.63 -15.50 -20.67
CA ILE A 44 9.70 -14.70 -19.88
C ILE A 44 8.78 -15.66 -19.14
N THR A 45 8.74 -15.52 -17.82
CA THR A 45 7.72 -16.15 -16.98
C THR A 45 6.66 -15.11 -16.65
N ILE A 46 5.39 -15.41 -16.91
CA ILE A 46 4.29 -14.52 -16.53
C ILE A 46 3.75 -14.97 -15.17
N VAL A 47 3.79 -14.07 -14.20
CA VAL A 47 3.18 -14.26 -12.87
C VAL A 47 1.82 -13.58 -12.88
N ARG A 48 0.74 -14.36 -12.76
CA ARG A 48 -0.60 -13.83 -12.59
C ARG A 48 -0.82 -13.47 -11.12
N ALA A 49 -0.59 -12.20 -10.80
CA ALA A 49 -0.64 -11.70 -9.43
C ALA A 49 -2.06 -11.47 -8.92
N LEU A 50 -3.01 -11.09 -9.83
CA LEU A 50 -4.43 -11.01 -9.56
C LEU A 50 -5.22 -11.64 -10.71
N SER A 51 -6.36 -12.28 -10.41
CA SER A 51 -7.23 -12.96 -11.38
C SER A 51 -8.70 -12.69 -11.07
N ASP A 52 -9.38 -12.01 -12.00
CA ASP A 52 -10.83 -11.80 -12.00
C ASP A 52 -11.36 -11.19 -10.68
N VAL A 53 -10.63 -10.22 -10.11
CA VAL A 53 -11.03 -9.55 -8.87
C VAL A 53 -12.14 -8.54 -9.18
N THR A 54 -13.29 -8.74 -8.56
CA THR A 54 -14.43 -7.81 -8.62
C THR A 54 -14.79 -7.42 -7.20
N LEU A 55 -14.76 -6.10 -6.90
CA LEU A 55 -15.14 -5.56 -5.60
C LEU A 55 -15.55 -4.11 -5.71
N ARG A 56 -16.39 -3.67 -4.80
CA ARG A 56 -16.86 -2.30 -4.73
C ARG A 56 -16.79 -1.80 -3.29
N ILE A 57 -16.04 -0.70 -3.09
CA ILE A 57 -15.82 -0.04 -1.80
C ILE A 57 -16.37 1.37 -1.91
N LYS A 58 -17.23 1.76 -0.98
CA LYS A 58 -17.96 3.02 -1.00
C LYS A 58 -17.53 3.93 0.15
N ASP A 59 -18.01 5.14 0.07
CA ASP A 59 -17.89 6.15 1.13
C ASP A 59 -18.37 5.57 2.48
N GLY A 60 -17.55 5.69 3.51
CA GLY A 60 -17.77 5.09 4.84
C GLY A 60 -17.18 3.71 5.04
N ASP A 61 -16.80 2.99 3.98
CA ASP A 61 -16.28 1.63 4.11
C ASP A 61 -14.86 1.60 4.70
N ARG A 62 -14.64 0.64 5.60
CA ARG A 62 -13.37 0.31 6.25
C ARG A 62 -13.05 -1.15 5.99
N VAL A 63 -12.13 -1.40 5.09
CA VAL A 63 -11.91 -2.73 4.51
C VAL A 63 -10.53 -3.26 4.86
N GLY A 64 -10.48 -4.39 5.56
CA GLY A 64 -9.27 -5.16 5.80
C GLY A 64 -8.91 -6.05 4.61
N VAL A 65 -7.63 -6.27 4.37
CA VAL A 65 -7.14 -7.21 3.34
C VAL A 65 -6.22 -8.22 4.01
N VAL A 66 -6.64 -9.49 4.01
CA VAL A 66 -5.89 -10.60 4.60
C VAL A 66 -5.47 -11.62 3.55
N GLY A 67 -4.46 -12.42 3.86
CA GLY A 67 -3.94 -13.46 2.98
C GLY A 67 -2.47 -13.75 3.25
N ARG A 68 -2.00 -14.92 2.81
CA ARG A 68 -0.59 -15.34 2.97
C ARG A 68 0.37 -14.42 2.19
N ASN A 69 1.67 -14.50 2.52
CA ASN A 69 2.70 -13.82 1.72
C ASN A 69 2.67 -14.34 0.27
N GLY A 70 2.70 -13.41 -0.70
CA GLY A 70 2.57 -13.76 -2.11
C GLY A 70 1.14 -13.99 -2.60
N ALA A 71 0.11 -13.88 -1.75
CA ALA A 71 -1.29 -14.04 -2.16
C ALA A 71 -1.81 -12.95 -3.12
N GLY A 72 -1.12 -11.79 -3.22
CA GLY A 72 -1.53 -10.68 -4.09
C GLY A 72 -1.99 -9.42 -3.35
N LYS A 73 -1.91 -9.36 -2.01
CA LYS A 73 -2.35 -8.19 -1.20
C LYS A 73 -1.71 -6.88 -1.68
N THR A 74 -0.38 -6.79 -1.65
CA THR A 74 0.34 -5.58 -2.10
C THR A 74 0.06 -5.23 -3.57
N THR A 75 -0.15 -6.24 -4.43
CA THR A 75 -0.56 -5.99 -5.82
C THR A 75 -1.94 -5.38 -5.88
N LEU A 76 -2.91 -5.88 -5.09
CA LEU A 76 -4.24 -5.29 -4.98
C LEU A 76 -4.15 -3.85 -4.50
N LEU A 77 -3.42 -3.56 -3.42
CA LEU A 77 -3.25 -2.20 -2.91
C LEU A 77 -2.65 -1.25 -3.96
N ARG A 78 -1.67 -1.71 -4.76
CA ARG A 78 -1.08 -0.91 -5.85
C ARG A 78 -2.06 -0.65 -6.99
N VAL A 79 -2.96 -1.58 -7.28
CA VAL A 79 -4.06 -1.36 -8.24
C VAL A 79 -5.04 -0.32 -7.70
N LEU A 80 -5.47 -0.45 -6.45
CA LEU A 80 -6.36 0.51 -5.79
C LEU A 80 -5.76 1.92 -5.74
N SER A 81 -4.43 2.00 -5.56
CA SER A 81 -3.64 3.24 -5.56
C SER A 81 -3.37 3.79 -6.97
N ARG A 82 -3.88 3.15 -8.04
CA ARG A 82 -3.60 3.48 -9.44
C ARG A 82 -2.12 3.43 -9.84
N ILE A 83 -1.27 2.74 -9.04
CA ILE A 83 0.15 2.53 -9.36
C ILE A 83 0.30 1.48 -10.47
N TYR A 84 -0.50 0.40 -10.40
CA TYR A 84 -0.52 -0.64 -11.42
C TYR A 84 -1.80 -0.54 -12.27
N PRO A 85 -1.67 -0.28 -13.58
CA PRO A 85 -2.80 -0.43 -14.49
C PRO A 85 -3.17 -1.91 -14.62
N PRO A 86 -4.46 -2.25 -14.65
CA PRO A 86 -4.90 -3.63 -14.85
C PRO A 86 -4.52 -4.14 -16.24
N THR A 87 -4.13 -5.42 -16.34
CA THR A 87 -3.91 -6.09 -17.65
C THR A 87 -5.22 -6.53 -18.30
N ALA A 88 -6.27 -6.70 -17.49
CA ALA A 88 -7.65 -6.92 -17.94
C ALA A 88 -8.64 -6.42 -16.89
N GLY A 89 -9.87 -6.14 -17.31
CA GLY A 89 -10.93 -5.59 -16.48
C GLY A 89 -10.97 -4.07 -16.50
N LYS A 90 -11.80 -3.48 -15.63
CA LYS A 90 -11.99 -2.03 -15.52
C LYS A 90 -11.90 -1.60 -14.05
N ILE A 91 -11.21 -0.50 -13.80
CA ILE A 91 -11.12 0.14 -12.49
C ILE A 91 -11.66 1.57 -12.57
N GLN A 92 -12.49 1.93 -11.60
CA GLN A 92 -12.90 3.29 -11.36
C GLN A 92 -12.58 3.66 -9.91
N VAL A 93 -11.86 4.75 -9.72
CA VAL A 93 -11.58 5.32 -8.39
C VAL A 93 -11.96 6.79 -8.42
N VAL A 94 -12.86 7.21 -7.53
CA VAL A 94 -13.33 8.58 -7.35
C VAL A 94 -12.86 9.05 -5.97
N GLY A 95 -12.22 10.20 -5.93
CA GLY A 95 -11.60 10.76 -4.74
C GLY A 95 -10.07 10.81 -4.81
N THR A 96 -9.49 11.57 -3.90
CA THR A 96 -8.03 11.66 -3.70
C THR A 96 -7.54 10.45 -2.93
N VAL A 97 -6.49 9.79 -3.44
CA VAL A 97 -5.92 8.57 -2.82
C VAL A 97 -4.57 8.89 -2.22
N SER A 98 -4.37 8.54 -0.96
CA SER A 98 -3.04 8.45 -0.35
C SER A 98 -2.72 6.99 -0.05
N SER A 99 -1.61 6.52 -0.60
CA SER A 99 -1.09 5.19 -0.34
C SER A 99 0.20 5.29 0.45
N MET A 100 0.28 4.53 1.52
CA MET A 100 1.49 4.41 2.34
C MET A 100 2.24 3.10 2.07
N THR A 101 2.03 2.50 0.90
CA THR A 101 2.73 1.27 0.49
C THR A 101 4.20 1.52 0.15
N ASP A 102 4.55 2.75 -0.25
CA ASP A 102 5.93 3.15 -0.54
C ASP A 102 6.12 4.64 -0.24
N LEU A 103 6.59 4.93 0.97
CA LEU A 103 6.72 6.27 1.50
C LEU A 103 7.83 7.11 0.83
N SER A 104 8.81 6.48 0.19
CA SER A 104 9.98 7.16 -0.40
C SER A 104 9.83 7.49 -1.89
N VAL A 105 8.79 6.98 -2.55
CA VAL A 105 8.56 7.24 -3.98
C VAL A 105 8.40 8.72 -4.25
N GLY A 106 9.14 9.22 -5.24
CA GLY A 106 9.08 10.62 -5.67
C GLY A 106 9.92 11.58 -4.85
N MET A 107 10.80 11.09 -3.97
CA MET A 107 11.76 11.93 -3.25
C MET A 107 13.06 12.04 -4.04
N GLY A 108 13.54 13.27 -4.22
CA GLY A 108 14.79 13.58 -4.94
C GLY A 108 15.99 13.54 -3.99
N PRO A 109 16.96 12.62 -4.17
CA PRO A 109 18.09 12.48 -3.22
C PRO A 109 19.01 13.71 -3.19
N GLU A 110 19.10 14.46 -4.27
CA GLU A 110 19.96 15.64 -4.39
C GLU A 110 19.28 16.94 -3.94
N THR A 111 17.97 16.91 -3.65
CA THR A 111 17.21 18.05 -3.18
C THR A 111 17.10 18.07 -1.66
N THR A 112 16.88 19.23 -1.07
CA THR A 112 16.74 19.45 0.36
C THR A 112 15.46 18.82 0.92
N GLY A 113 15.37 18.70 2.24
CA GLY A 113 14.13 18.28 2.91
C GLY A 113 12.96 19.20 2.55
N TYR A 114 13.16 20.52 2.59
CA TYR A 114 12.12 21.49 2.23
C TYR A 114 11.66 21.36 0.79
N GLU A 115 12.58 21.21 -0.18
CA GLU A 115 12.23 21.00 -1.58
C GLU A 115 11.48 19.68 -1.78
N ASN A 116 11.85 18.62 -1.08
CA ASN A 116 11.15 17.34 -1.11
C ASN A 116 9.72 17.44 -0.55
N ILE A 117 9.47 18.25 0.49
CA ILE A 117 8.11 18.51 1.00
C ILE A 117 7.23 19.08 -0.12
N VAL A 118 7.71 20.12 -0.80
CA VAL A 118 6.97 20.78 -1.87
C VAL A 118 6.78 19.86 -3.07
N MET A 119 7.86 19.22 -3.54
CA MET A 119 7.86 18.34 -4.70
C MET A 119 6.90 17.16 -4.53
N ARG A 120 6.96 16.50 -3.36
CA ARG A 120 6.08 15.39 -3.06
C ARG A 120 4.63 15.83 -2.83
N GLY A 121 4.40 17.00 -2.23
CA GLY A 121 3.06 17.59 -2.11
C GLY A 121 2.41 17.79 -3.49
N ILE A 122 3.17 18.27 -4.48
CA ILE A 122 2.71 18.41 -5.87
C ILE A 122 2.39 17.04 -6.48
N MET A 123 3.24 16.03 -6.26
CA MET A 123 3.00 14.66 -6.73
C MET A 123 1.74 14.03 -6.11
N LEU A 124 1.38 14.46 -4.89
CA LEU A 124 0.14 14.07 -4.22
C LEU A 124 -1.09 14.87 -4.71
N GLY A 125 -0.92 15.71 -5.73
CA GLY A 125 -2.00 16.47 -6.38
C GLY A 125 -2.24 17.86 -5.84
N LEU A 126 -1.37 18.38 -4.97
CA LEU A 126 -1.47 19.75 -4.44
C LEU A 126 -0.91 20.77 -5.43
N THR A 127 -1.42 21.99 -5.42
CA THR A 127 -0.75 23.13 -6.06
C THR A 127 0.54 23.46 -5.30
N HIS A 128 1.48 24.14 -5.94
CA HIS A 128 2.73 24.59 -5.30
C HIS A 128 2.48 25.34 -3.98
N ARG A 129 1.50 26.24 -3.95
CA ARG A 129 1.13 27.00 -2.76
C ARG A 129 0.63 26.11 -1.63
N GLN A 130 -0.21 25.12 -1.94
CA GLN A 130 -0.72 24.15 -0.96
C GLN A 130 0.40 23.25 -0.46
N ALA A 131 1.28 22.80 -1.34
CA ALA A 131 2.43 21.99 -0.96
C ALA A 131 3.41 22.74 -0.04
N ALA A 132 3.72 24.00 -0.35
CA ALA A 132 4.53 24.86 0.52
C ALA A 132 3.88 25.10 1.90
N ALA A 133 2.55 25.15 1.97
CA ALA A 133 1.83 25.30 3.23
C ALA A 133 1.94 24.07 4.16
N LEU A 134 2.44 22.92 3.67
CA LEU A 134 2.71 21.74 4.50
C LEU A 134 3.99 21.89 5.35
N ILE A 135 4.90 22.78 4.96
CA ILE A 135 6.24 22.90 5.57
C ILE A 135 6.17 23.03 7.10
N PRO A 136 5.40 23.95 7.70
CA PRO A 136 5.37 24.11 9.16
C PRO A 136 4.90 22.83 9.90
N ASP A 137 3.90 22.12 9.36
CA ASP A 137 3.41 20.89 9.96
C ASP A 137 4.44 19.75 9.87
N VAL A 138 5.10 19.60 8.70
CA VAL A 138 6.12 18.58 8.48
C VAL A 138 7.34 18.86 9.34
N GLU A 139 7.80 20.10 9.44
CA GLU A 139 8.93 20.50 10.29
C GLU A 139 8.65 20.19 11.75
N ALA A 140 7.50 20.61 12.29
CA ALA A 140 7.10 20.35 13.67
C ALA A 140 6.94 18.86 13.97
N PHE A 141 6.49 18.05 12.97
CA PHE A 141 6.31 16.63 13.16
C PHE A 141 7.63 15.86 13.12
N THR A 142 8.51 16.18 12.17
CA THR A 142 9.77 15.45 11.96
C THR A 142 10.83 15.74 13.02
N GLU A 143 10.81 16.97 13.56
CA GLU A 143 11.83 17.48 14.50
C GLU A 143 13.26 17.41 13.92
N LEU A 144 13.38 17.54 12.58
CA LEU A 144 14.67 17.47 11.90
C LEU A 144 15.46 18.78 11.93
N GLY A 145 14.80 19.91 12.22
CA GLY A 145 15.46 21.22 12.34
C GLY A 145 16.28 21.58 11.10
N GLU A 146 17.52 22.02 11.30
CA GLU A 146 18.43 22.43 10.23
C GLU A 146 18.75 21.35 9.20
N TYR A 147 18.54 20.06 9.51
CA TYR A 147 18.69 18.99 8.51
C TYR A 147 17.75 19.16 7.32
N LEU A 148 16.61 19.84 7.47
CA LEU A 148 15.70 20.10 6.36
C LEU A 148 16.32 21.00 5.27
N GLU A 149 17.37 21.75 5.56
CA GLU A 149 18.13 22.53 4.59
C GLU A 149 19.13 21.69 3.79
N LEU A 150 19.42 20.46 4.22
CA LEU A 150 20.41 19.60 3.59
C LEU A 150 19.77 18.63 2.57
N PRO A 151 20.54 18.21 1.52
CA PRO A 151 20.08 17.17 0.59
C PRO A 151 19.75 15.86 1.32
N ILE A 152 18.60 15.26 0.97
CA ILE A 152 18.12 14.08 1.70
C ILE A 152 19.00 12.82 1.55
N ARG A 153 19.93 12.78 0.59
CA ARG A 153 20.96 11.73 0.49
C ARG A 153 21.88 11.67 1.71
N THR A 154 21.94 12.75 2.52
CA THR A 154 22.72 12.80 3.75
C THR A 154 21.96 12.26 4.97
N TYR A 155 20.65 11.96 4.81
CA TYR A 155 19.79 11.53 5.90
C TYR A 155 20.06 10.08 6.29
N SER A 156 19.95 9.80 7.59
CA SER A 156 19.83 8.42 8.07
C SER A 156 18.51 7.79 7.61
N ALA A 157 18.41 6.46 7.64
CA ALA A 157 17.16 5.77 7.33
C ALA A 157 15.99 6.23 8.20
N GLY A 158 16.23 6.52 9.50
CA GLY A 158 15.23 7.06 10.41
C GLY A 158 14.77 8.47 10.04
N MET A 159 15.68 9.37 9.66
CA MET A 159 15.33 10.72 9.21
C MET A 159 14.53 10.67 7.91
N MET A 160 14.94 9.82 6.97
CA MET A 160 14.20 9.61 5.72
C MET A 160 12.79 9.09 5.98
N LEU A 161 12.64 8.11 6.88
CA LEU A 161 11.34 7.59 7.27
C LEU A 161 10.45 8.69 7.90
N ARG A 162 11.00 9.47 8.83
CA ARG A 162 10.27 10.58 9.49
C ARG A 162 9.79 11.60 8.46
N LEU A 163 10.66 12.03 7.54
CA LEU A 163 10.32 13.01 6.51
C LEU A 163 9.24 12.47 5.57
N SER A 164 9.45 11.29 4.99
CA SER A 164 8.52 10.70 4.03
C SER A 164 7.15 10.40 4.64
N PHE A 165 7.13 9.94 5.90
CA PHE A 165 5.91 9.73 6.66
C PHE A 165 5.18 11.05 6.95
N ALA A 166 5.90 12.07 7.43
CA ALA A 166 5.32 13.36 7.74
C ALA A 166 4.64 13.99 6.52
N ILE A 167 5.30 13.97 5.35
CA ILE A 167 4.74 14.50 4.10
C ILE A 167 3.48 13.72 3.70
N SER A 168 3.55 12.39 3.73
CA SER A 168 2.44 11.52 3.30
C SER A 168 1.21 11.68 4.19
N THR A 169 1.41 12.03 5.45
CA THR A 169 0.35 12.20 6.45
C THR A 169 -0.09 13.66 6.66
N ALA A 170 0.59 14.63 6.03
CA ALA A 170 0.20 16.03 6.07
C ALA A 170 -0.98 16.34 5.12
N VAL A 171 -1.20 15.49 4.11
CA VAL A 171 -2.32 15.62 3.17
C VAL A 171 -3.52 14.85 3.72
N ARG A 172 -4.73 15.39 3.52
CA ARG A 172 -6.00 14.74 3.90
C ARG A 172 -6.65 14.15 2.65
N PRO A 173 -6.48 12.85 2.39
CA PRO A 173 -7.09 12.19 1.24
C PRO A 173 -8.52 11.73 1.55
N ASP A 174 -9.32 11.49 0.50
CA ASP A 174 -10.61 10.82 0.62
C ASP A 174 -10.45 9.31 0.89
N ILE A 175 -9.40 8.71 0.31
CA ILE A 175 -9.14 7.27 0.35
C ILE A 175 -7.73 7.03 0.92
N ILE A 176 -7.64 6.25 1.98
CA ILE A 176 -6.38 5.84 2.59
C ILE A 176 -6.15 4.36 2.30
N ILE A 177 -4.95 4.04 1.81
CA ILE A 177 -4.49 2.68 1.56
C ILE A 177 -3.21 2.43 2.35
N LEU A 178 -3.26 1.48 3.29
CA LEU A 178 -2.16 1.11 4.17
C LEU A 178 -1.71 -0.33 3.89
N ASP A 179 -0.41 -0.53 3.72
CA ASP A 179 0.23 -1.86 3.66
C ASP A 179 1.13 -1.98 4.89
N GLU A 180 0.63 -2.63 5.91
CA GLU A 180 1.17 -2.70 7.27
C GLU A 180 1.29 -1.33 7.98
N MET A 181 0.90 -1.29 9.25
CA MET A 181 1.12 -0.09 10.05
C MET A 181 2.58 0.03 10.44
N ILE A 182 3.10 1.25 10.41
CA ILE A 182 4.50 1.57 10.65
C ILE A 182 4.97 1.04 12.00
N SER A 183 5.87 0.06 11.95
CA SER A 183 6.55 -0.50 13.12
C SER A 183 8.01 -0.04 13.21
N VAL A 184 8.45 0.93 12.39
CA VAL A 184 9.85 1.33 12.25
C VAL A 184 10.07 2.73 12.82
N GLY A 185 11.06 2.87 13.70
CA GLY A 185 11.46 4.13 14.34
C GLY A 185 11.73 3.92 15.82
N ASP A 186 12.11 5.00 16.51
CA ASP A 186 12.18 4.99 17.98
C ASP A 186 10.77 5.03 18.60
N ALA A 187 10.66 4.63 19.87
CA ALA A 187 9.37 4.48 20.55
C ALA A 187 8.54 5.78 20.59
N ALA A 188 9.20 6.93 20.70
CA ALA A 188 8.55 8.23 20.75
C ALA A 188 7.93 8.56 19.38
N PHE A 189 8.69 8.32 18.30
CA PHE A 189 8.20 8.52 16.93
C PHE A 189 7.03 7.58 16.61
N VAL A 190 7.14 6.29 16.97
CA VAL A 190 6.07 5.30 16.74
C VAL A 190 4.76 5.74 17.39
N THR A 191 4.81 6.24 18.64
CA THR A 191 3.63 6.75 19.35
C THR A 191 3.01 7.94 18.63
N LYS A 192 3.83 8.92 18.22
CA LYS A 192 3.43 10.13 17.49
C LYS A 192 2.84 9.77 16.11
N ALA A 193 3.49 8.84 15.40
CA ALA A 193 3.05 8.34 14.10
C ALA A 193 1.71 7.60 14.18
N ARG A 194 1.53 6.73 15.19
CA ARG A 194 0.26 6.01 15.41
C ARG A 194 -0.89 6.98 15.67
N ALA A 195 -0.71 7.98 16.53
CA ALA A 195 -1.73 8.99 16.78
C ALA A 195 -2.11 9.75 15.50
N ARG A 196 -1.13 10.12 14.67
CA ARG A 196 -1.36 10.82 13.40
C ARG A 196 -2.10 9.94 12.37
N ILE A 197 -1.73 8.65 12.23
CA ILE A 197 -2.45 7.71 11.37
C ILE A 197 -3.88 7.50 11.84
N THR A 198 -4.10 7.29 13.14
CA THR A 198 -5.45 7.10 13.69
C THR A 198 -6.35 8.30 13.38
N ASN A 199 -5.82 9.52 13.53
CA ASN A 199 -6.55 10.73 13.14
C ASN A 199 -6.87 10.77 11.64
N LEU A 200 -5.92 10.40 10.77
CA LEU A 200 -6.15 10.32 9.32
C LEU A 200 -7.23 9.30 8.99
N ILE A 201 -7.15 8.10 9.57
CA ILE A 201 -8.12 7.03 9.36
C ILE A 201 -9.54 7.50 9.74
N GLN A 202 -9.68 8.16 10.88
CA GLN A 202 -10.98 8.65 11.35
C GLN A 202 -11.62 9.67 10.40
N ASN A 203 -10.81 10.48 9.71
CA ASN A 203 -11.27 11.55 8.82
C ASN A 203 -11.38 11.11 7.34
N ALA A 204 -10.87 9.94 6.96
CA ALA A 204 -10.98 9.46 5.59
C ALA A 204 -12.37 8.90 5.28
N SER A 205 -12.81 9.09 4.04
CA SER A 205 -14.05 8.50 3.51
C SER A 205 -13.94 6.98 3.35
N ILE A 206 -12.79 6.49 2.87
CA ILE A 206 -12.53 5.05 2.67
C ILE A 206 -11.19 4.71 3.32
N LEU A 207 -11.15 3.57 4.03
CA LEU A 207 -9.92 2.92 4.47
C LEU A 207 -9.79 1.55 3.79
N VAL A 208 -8.59 1.26 3.26
CA VAL A 208 -8.17 -0.10 2.91
C VAL A 208 -6.87 -0.41 3.67
N LEU A 209 -6.90 -1.40 4.54
CA LEU A 209 -5.79 -1.78 5.42
C LEU A 209 -5.38 -3.24 5.16
N ALA A 210 -4.14 -3.46 4.70
CA ALA A 210 -3.53 -4.78 4.73
C ALA A 210 -2.58 -4.89 5.93
N THR A 211 -2.76 -5.90 6.75
CA THR A 211 -1.88 -6.18 7.89
C THR A 211 -1.98 -7.65 8.27
N HIS A 212 -0.97 -8.13 9.01
CA HIS A 212 -0.97 -9.44 9.63
C HIS A 212 -1.42 -9.42 11.11
N ASP A 213 -1.74 -8.24 11.64
CA ASP A 213 -2.25 -8.06 13.00
C ASP A 213 -3.78 -8.02 13.00
N ASP A 214 -4.40 -9.10 13.47
CA ASP A 214 -5.84 -9.26 13.52
C ASP A 214 -6.52 -8.22 14.43
N ASN A 215 -5.83 -7.78 15.51
CA ASN A 215 -6.37 -6.76 16.41
C ASN A 215 -6.53 -5.42 15.69
N LEU A 216 -5.54 -5.05 14.85
CA LEU A 216 -5.63 -3.83 14.04
C LEU A 216 -6.76 -3.91 13.00
N LEU A 217 -6.99 -5.09 12.41
CA LEU A 217 -8.10 -5.29 11.49
C LEU A 217 -9.44 -5.15 12.20
N GLN A 218 -9.59 -5.75 13.36
CA GLN A 218 -10.81 -5.65 14.17
C GLN A 218 -11.04 -4.23 14.72
N GLU A 219 -9.96 -3.51 15.07
CA GLU A 219 -10.03 -2.11 15.55
C GLU A 219 -10.52 -1.15 14.46
N PHE A 220 -10.01 -1.30 13.21
CA PHE A 220 -10.21 -0.30 12.17
C PHE A 220 -11.14 -0.72 11.03
N CYS A 221 -11.45 -2.01 10.85
CA CYS A 221 -12.17 -2.50 9.69
C CYS A 221 -13.43 -3.28 10.09
N GLN A 222 -14.60 -2.88 9.55
CA GLN A 222 -15.86 -3.61 9.72
C GLN A 222 -15.95 -4.80 8.76
N THR A 223 -15.32 -4.69 7.58
CA THR A 223 -15.33 -5.73 6.57
C THR A 223 -13.91 -6.14 6.22
N ALA A 224 -13.71 -7.39 5.81
CA ALA A 224 -12.43 -7.86 5.31
C ALA A 224 -12.58 -8.62 3.99
N ILE A 225 -11.48 -8.65 3.25
CA ILE A 225 -11.31 -9.40 2.00
C ILE A 225 -10.16 -10.37 2.20
N TRP A 226 -10.42 -11.66 2.05
CA TRP A 226 -9.37 -12.66 1.99
C TRP A 226 -8.93 -12.87 0.55
N ILE A 227 -7.66 -12.57 0.28
CA ILE A 227 -7.01 -12.83 -1.01
C ILE A 227 -6.23 -14.15 -0.91
N ASN A 228 -6.52 -15.07 -1.81
CA ASN A 228 -5.83 -16.33 -1.93
C ASN A 228 -5.46 -16.58 -3.39
N TYR A 229 -4.17 -16.81 -3.67
CA TYR A 229 -3.63 -17.00 -5.03
C TYR A 229 -4.14 -15.97 -6.06
N GLY A 230 -4.19 -14.69 -5.68
CA GLY A 230 -4.61 -13.60 -6.56
C GLY A 230 -6.12 -13.49 -6.78
N ARG A 231 -6.94 -14.23 -6.06
CA ARG A 231 -8.41 -14.20 -6.13
C ARG A 231 -9.02 -13.81 -4.79
N VAL A 232 -10.21 -13.23 -4.83
CA VAL A 232 -11.02 -13.05 -3.62
C VAL A 232 -11.60 -14.42 -3.23
N ALA A 233 -11.11 -14.96 -2.12
CA ALA A 233 -11.58 -16.24 -1.57
C ALA A 233 -12.83 -16.04 -0.71
N SER A 234 -12.87 -14.93 0.06
CA SER A 234 -14.00 -14.56 0.90
C SER A 234 -14.01 -13.05 1.11
N MET A 235 -15.19 -12.48 1.27
CA MET A 235 -15.42 -11.08 1.63
C MET A 235 -16.65 -10.98 2.53
N GLY A 236 -16.57 -10.21 3.60
CA GLY A 236 -17.67 -10.03 4.55
C GLY A 236 -17.22 -9.39 5.84
N ASP A 237 -17.93 -9.64 6.91
CA ASP A 237 -17.59 -9.21 8.25
C ASP A 237 -16.18 -9.66 8.65
N THR A 238 -15.43 -8.77 9.32
CA THR A 238 -14.00 -8.99 9.62
C THR A 238 -13.77 -10.24 10.45
N GLU A 239 -14.55 -10.48 11.51
CA GLU A 239 -14.37 -11.65 12.37
C GLU A 239 -14.64 -12.96 11.59
N THR A 240 -15.70 -12.97 10.79
CA THR A 240 -16.08 -14.14 9.96
C THR A 240 -14.99 -14.47 8.94
N VAL A 241 -14.44 -13.45 8.26
CA VAL A 241 -13.39 -13.65 7.26
C VAL A 241 -12.09 -14.10 7.92
N LEU A 242 -11.72 -13.55 9.07
CA LEU A 242 -10.54 -13.97 9.84
C LEU A 242 -10.66 -15.42 10.31
N ALA A 243 -11.82 -15.80 10.87
CA ALA A 243 -12.06 -17.19 11.29
C ALA A 243 -11.91 -18.18 10.13
N HIS A 244 -12.47 -17.85 8.96
CA HIS A 244 -12.33 -18.67 7.75
C HIS A 244 -10.87 -18.73 7.27
N TYR A 245 -10.17 -17.59 7.23
CA TYR A 245 -8.76 -17.50 6.87
C TYR A 245 -7.87 -18.38 7.76
N HIS A 246 -8.06 -18.32 9.10
CA HIS A 246 -7.26 -19.11 10.04
C HIS A 246 -7.59 -20.61 9.98
N SER A 247 -8.86 -20.99 9.75
CA SER A 247 -9.22 -22.40 9.60
C SER A 247 -8.54 -23.06 8.42
N GLU A 248 -8.38 -22.35 7.30
CA GLU A 248 -7.70 -22.85 6.09
C GLU A 248 -6.19 -22.90 6.24
N ILE A 249 -5.57 -21.96 7.01
CA ILE A 249 -4.12 -21.96 7.23
C ILE A 249 -3.70 -23.02 8.25
N GLY A 250 -4.50 -23.24 9.29
CA GLY A 250 -4.23 -24.23 10.33
C GLY A 250 -4.30 -25.69 9.82
N ASN A 251 -4.90 -25.91 8.66
CA ASN A 251 -5.03 -27.21 7.99
C ASN A 251 -3.95 -27.47 6.94
N THR A 252 -2.93 -26.58 6.78
CA THR A 252 -1.84 -26.69 5.80
C THR A 252 -0.48 -26.75 6.50
#